data_67be6917dfe8c483d9122bcc184123a4
#
_entry.id   67be6917dfe8c483d9122bcc184123a4
#
_cell.length_a   1.000
_cell.length_b   1.000
_cell.length_c   1.000
_cell.angle_alpha   90.00
_cell.angle_beta   90.00
_cell.angle_gamma   90.00
#
_symmetry.space_group_name_H-M   'P 1'
#
loop_
_entity.id
_entity.type
_entity.pdbx_description
1 polymer ?
#
loop_
_entity_poly.entity_id
_entity_poly.type
_entity_poly.pdbx_seq_one_letter_code
_entity_poly.pdbx_strand_id
1 'polypeptide(L)'
;MAKRSGVEIRDLDAVRDMPAIRRIWREIGWASDKRAEKQIPVFYKAGSCSVAAFDDEAECAVHAIPGQMQFDKTLLPLCVIAAVTTSRIGRGISLAQRLTARELAKARQRGDAVAVLGMFDQGFYNKVGFGTGAYVNEFALDPASLDVAIKPRTPSRLTTDNSDQMLASLLARPPLHGGVTINIPSLYKAELSMPSDGFGLGYFQGETLTHFIWMDGDAEHGPYKLRWMGYRDGAELLELLALLKSLADQVYSVRLIEPPHIQLQSLLKRPFRQQAIAGKGKFYADQNAYAWYQLRVLDVSQCVACIHHRGPALRFQLAVSDPVDEILAGDDLWSPLGGTYVVELSENSSARLVEKGDECPDLPTVCCTVNTLSRLLFGVSPATSLAITDGLEGPGPVLQALDTIIRANPNPGWDF
;
A
#
# COMPACT_ATOMS: atom_id res chain seq x y z
N MET A 1 1.56 24.53 35.39
CA MET A 1 1.13 23.68 34.22
C MET A 1 -0.24 24.23 33.80
N ALA A 2 -0.33 24.93 32.69
CA ALA A 2 -1.63 25.32 32.12
C ALA A 2 -2.43 24.05 31.81
N LYS A 3 -3.67 23.94 32.30
CA LYS A 3 -4.62 22.92 31.87
C LYS A 3 -4.76 23.09 30.35
N ARG A 4 -4.25 22.15 29.55
CA ARG A 4 -4.58 22.08 28.12
C ARG A 4 -6.12 21.97 28.06
N SER A 5 -6.76 22.85 27.33
CA SER A 5 -8.16 22.70 26.94
C SER A 5 -8.34 21.35 26.22
N GLY A 6 -9.55 20.82 26.24
CA GLY A 6 -9.81 19.48 25.71
C GLY A 6 -9.34 19.34 24.25
N VAL A 7 -8.93 18.11 23.86
CA VAL A 7 -8.62 17.76 22.47
C VAL A 7 -9.91 17.79 21.67
N GLU A 8 -9.97 18.62 20.64
CA GLU A 8 -11.03 18.59 19.63
C GLU A 8 -10.64 17.69 18.47
N ILE A 9 -11.49 16.71 18.13
CA ILE A 9 -11.32 15.88 16.92
C ILE A 9 -12.41 16.26 15.92
N ARG A 10 -12.02 16.64 14.73
CA ARG A 10 -12.91 17.13 13.68
C ARG A 10 -12.36 16.90 12.29
N ASP A 11 -13.13 17.19 11.27
CA ASP A 11 -12.66 17.20 9.89
C ASP A 11 -11.74 18.40 9.64
N LEU A 12 -10.81 18.23 8.70
CA LEU A 12 -9.89 19.27 8.26
C LEU A 12 -10.67 20.45 7.67
N ASP A 13 -10.40 21.64 8.18
CA ASP A 13 -10.75 22.90 7.53
C ASP A 13 -9.52 23.39 6.74
N ALA A 14 -9.62 23.35 5.42
CA ALA A 14 -8.50 23.65 4.53
C ALA A 14 -7.99 25.10 4.65
N VAL A 15 -8.78 26.04 5.12
CA VAL A 15 -8.35 27.44 5.32
C VAL A 15 -7.68 27.59 6.68
N ARG A 16 -8.34 27.12 7.74
CA ARG A 16 -7.88 27.24 9.12
C ARG A 16 -6.65 26.40 9.43
N ASP A 17 -6.65 25.10 8.99
CA ASP A 17 -5.69 24.12 9.46
C ASP A 17 -4.43 24.03 8.59
N MET A 18 -4.47 24.50 7.35
CA MET A 18 -3.34 24.36 6.42
C MET A 18 -2.02 25.01 6.93
N PRO A 19 -2.01 26.12 7.63
CA PRO A 19 -0.79 26.65 8.24
C PRO A 19 -0.17 25.67 9.26
N ALA A 20 -1.00 25.06 10.12
CA ALA A 20 -0.56 24.07 11.12
C ALA A 20 -0.07 22.79 10.44
N ILE A 21 -0.77 22.29 9.41
CA ILE A 21 -0.34 21.12 8.64
C ILE A 21 1.05 21.35 8.02
N ARG A 22 1.30 22.50 7.38
CA ARG A 22 2.62 22.83 6.83
C ARG A 22 3.70 22.88 7.92
N ARG A 23 3.36 23.43 9.10
CA ARG A 23 4.26 23.44 10.26
C ARG A 23 4.61 22.00 10.67
N ILE A 24 3.60 21.12 10.82
CA ILE A 24 3.81 19.72 11.20
C ILE A 24 4.70 18.99 10.17
N TRP A 25 4.44 19.16 8.87
CA TRP A 25 5.26 18.54 7.82
C TRP A 25 6.73 18.97 7.88
N ARG A 26 6.99 20.24 8.19
CA ARG A 26 8.36 20.72 8.43
C ARG A 26 8.97 20.12 9.70
N GLU A 27 8.20 20.04 10.79
CA GLU A 27 8.66 19.45 12.06
C GLU A 27 9.10 17.99 11.92
N ILE A 28 8.44 17.22 11.08
CA ILE A 28 8.76 15.80 10.84
C ILE A 28 9.71 15.59 9.65
N GLY A 29 10.11 16.65 8.95
CA GLY A 29 11.08 16.59 7.86
C GLY A 29 10.53 16.17 6.49
N TRP A 30 9.20 16.14 6.30
CA TRP A 30 8.59 15.76 5.01
C TRP A 30 8.53 16.91 4.01
N ALA A 31 8.51 18.15 4.46
CA ALA A 31 8.61 19.33 3.63
C ALA A 31 9.95 20.02 3.88
N SER A 32 10.94 19.73 3.06
CA SER A 32 12.30 20.28 3.15
C SER A 32 12.45 21.65 2.50
N ASP A 33 11.56 22.01 1.56
CA ASP A 33 11.62 23.23 0.78
C ASP A 33 10.22 23.79 0.42
N LYS A 34 10.22 25.01 -0.15
CA LYS A 34 8.98 25.70 -0.57
C LYS A 34 8.24 24.99 -1.71
N ARG A 35 8.93 24.15 -2.51
CA ARG A 35 8.33 23.41 -3.61
C ARG A 35 7.47 22.27 -3.05
N ALA A 36 8.02 21.47 -2.14
CA ALA A 36 7.26 20.43 -1.43
C ALA A 36 6.07 21.03 -0.67
N GLU A 37 6.26 22.18 0.03
CA GLU A 37 5.17 22.87 0.75
C GLU A 37 3.99 23.30 -0.14
N LYS A 38 4.26 23.63 -1.42
CA LYS A 38 3.20 23.99 -2.37
C LYS A 38 2.28 22.81 -2.73
N GLN A 39 2.78 21.58 -2.65
CA GLN A 39 2.02 20.38 -2.98
C GLN A 39 1.09 19.94 -1.84
N ILE A 40 1.37 20.33 -0.60
CA ILE A 40 0.59 19.90 0.57
C ILE A 40 -0.92 20.15 0.42
N PRO A 41 -1.41 21.35 0.00
CA PRO A 41 -2.84 21.56 -0.19
C PRO A 41 -3.46 20.69 -1.29
N VAL A 42 -2.69 20.35 -2.34
CA VAL A 42 -3.14 19.46 -3.42
C VAL A 42 -3.31 18.05 -2.89
N PHE A 43 -2.36 17.59 -2.07
CA PHE A 43 -2.38 16.30 -1.43
C PHE A 43 -3.65 16.13 -0.56
N TYR A 44 -3.92 17.07 0.35
CA TYR A 44 -5.07 16.99 1.25
C TYR A 44 -6.45 17.20 0.57
N LYS A 45 -6.48 17.66 -0.69
CA LYS A 45 -7.71 17.71 -1.49
C LYS A 45 -8.09 16.35 -2.10
N ALA A 46 -7.18 15.39 -2.11
CA ALA A 46 -7.37 14.10 -2.77
C ALA A 46 -8.32 13.14 -2.00
N GLY A 47 -8.75 13.49 -0.79
CA GLY A 47 -9.60 12.62 0.01
C GLY A 47 -10.15 13.31 1.25
N SER A 48 -10.52 12.53 2.27
CA SER A 48 -10.94 13.03 3.59
C SER A 48 -9.75 13.17 4.53
N CYS A 49 -9.85 14.07 5.50
CA CYS A 49 -8.82 14.23 6.52
C CYS A 49 -9.45 14.57 7.85
N SER A 50 -9.05 13.88 8.91
CA SER A 50 -9.35 14.25 10.28
C SER A 50 -8.16 14.91 10.94
N VAL A 51 -8.43 15.88 11.79
CA VAL A 51 -7.45 16.58 12.62
C VAL A 51 -7.80 16.49 14.10
N ALA A 52 -6.78 16.49 14.94
CA ALA A 52 -6.90 16.72 16.37
C ALA A 52 -6.25 18.07 16.70
N ALA A 53 -7.00 18.95 17.33
CA ALA A 53 -6.60 20.32 17.64
C ALA A 53 -6.51 20.56 19.15
N PHE A 54 -5.58 21.44 19.54
CA PHE A 54 -5.47 22.04 20.86
C PHE A 54 -5.67 23.54 20.68
N ASP A 55 -6.61 24.13 21.41
CA ASP A 55 -6.91 25.58 21.34
C ASP A 55 -7.08 26.03 19.85
N ASP A 56 -7.90 25.30 19.07
CA ASP A 56 -8.19 25.51 17.64
C ASP A 56 -7.02 25.25 16.68
N GLU A 57 -5.80 25.00 17.13
CA GLU A 57 -4.65 24.69 16.26
C GLU A 57 -4.47 23.19 16.06
N ALA A 58 -4.41 22.72 14.80
CA ALA A 58 -4.22 21.32 14.49
C ALA A 58 -2.81 20.83 14.91
N GLU A 59 -2.77 19.74 15.67
CA GLU A 59 -1.54 19.13 16.16
C GLU A 59 -1.35 17.68 15.69
N CYS A 60 -2.38 17.10 15.11
CA CYS A 60 -2.31 15.80 14.46
C CYS A 60 -3.25 15.78 13.26
N ALA A 61 -2.85 15.11 12.18
CA ALA A 61 -3.68 14.91 11.01
C ALA A 61 -3.52 13.49 10.46
N VAL A 62 -4.60 12.92 9.94
CA VAL A 62 -4.63 11.66 9.22
C VAL A 62 -5.46 11.86 7.96
N HIS A 63 -4.88 11.54 6.80
CA HIS A 63 -5.53 11.67 5.51
C HIS A 63 -5.95 10.30 4.99
N ALA A 64 -7.09 10.22 4.33
CA ALA A 64 -7.63 9.01 3.73
C ALA A 64 -8.00 9.27 2.27
N ILE A 65 -7.35 8.57 1.35
CA ILE A 65 -7.48 8.74 -0.10
C ILE A 65 -8.31 7.57 -0.65
N PRO A 66 -9.37 7.83 -1.45
CA PRO A 66 -10.12 6.76 -2.08
C PRO A 66 -9.34 6.14 -3.24
N GLY A 67 -9.46 4.83 -3.38
CA GLY A 67 -8.82 4.07 -4.44
C GLY A 67 -9.55 2.76 -4.73
N GLN A 68 -8.88 1.86 -5.42
CA GLN A 68 -9.35 0.51 -5.70
C GLN A 68 -8.22 -0.49 -5.47
N MET A 69 -8.55 -1.69 -5.01
CA MET A 69 -7.62 -2.81 -4.91
C MET A 69 -8.12 -3.99 -5.71
N GLN A 70 -7.26 -4.59 -6.50
CA GLN A 70 -7.57 -5.81 -7.22
C GLN A 70 -7.55 -7.00 -6.27
N PHE A 71 -8.68 -7.70 -6.17
CA PHE A 71 -8.78 -9.00 -5.49
C PHE A 71 -9.10 -10.06 -6.54
N ASP A 72 -8.12 -10.85 -6.94
CA ASP A 72 -8.21 -11.77 -8.09
C ASP A 72 -8.79 -11.04 -9.32
N LYS A 73 -10.03 -11.29 -9.69
CA LYS A 73 -10.71 -10.67 -10.83
C LYS A 73 -11.65 -9.52 -10.45
N THR A 74 -11.78 -9.22 -9.17
CA THR A 74 -12.72 -8.24 -8.62
C THR A 74 -11.99 -6.99 -8.16
N LEU A 75 -12.52 -5.81 -8.48
CA LEU A 75 -12.05 -4.55 -7.91
C LEU A 75 -12.84 -4.25 -6.64
N LEU A 76 -12.13 -4.11 -5.53
CA LEU A 76 -12.69 -3.69 -4.24
C LEU A 76 -12.49 -2.20 -4.02
N PRO A 77 -13.50 -1.48 -3.50
CA PRO A 77 -13.31 -0.11 -3.02
C PRO A 77 -12.28 -0.08 -1.89
N LEU A 78 -11.37 0.87 -1.96
CA LEU A 78 -10.19 0.96 -1.11
C LEU A 78 -10.05 2.34 -0.48
N CYS A 79 -9.65 2.36 0.79
CA CYS A 79 -9.13 3.53 1.48
C CYS A 79 -7.60 3.42 1.63
N VAL A 80 -6.86 4.41 1.15
CA VAL A 80 -5.43 4.54 1.43
C VAL A 80 -5.25 5.50 2.60
N ILE A 81 -4.76 5.03 3.74
CA ILE A 81 -4.39 5.87 4.87
C ILE A 81 -3.01 6.46 4.58
N ALA A 82 -2.95 7.78 4.52
CA ALA A 82 -1.77 8.53 4.15
C ALA A 82 -1.55 9.73 5.08
N ALA A 83 -0.38 10.33 5.02
CA ALA A 83 -0.02 11.54 5.76
C ALA A 83 -0.41 11.51 7.24
N VAL A 84 -0.16 10.38 7.91
CA VAL A 84 -0.32 10.26 9.36
C VAL A 84 0.77 11.08 10.05
N THR A 85 0.42 12.25 10.53
CA THR A 85 1.37 13.22 11.05
C THR A 85 0.96 13.72 12.43
N THR A 86 1.94 13.89 13.31
CA THR A 86 1.73 14.42 14.67
C THR A 86 2.85 15.38 15.00
N SER A 87 2.48 16.58 15.45
CA SER A 87 3.42 17.60 15.92
C SER A 87 4.23 17.11 17.13
N ARG A 88 5.29 17.83 17.44
CA ARG A 88 6.14 17.49 18.58
C ARG A 88 5.38 17.51 19.91
N ILE A 89 4.36 18.35 20.05
CA ILE A 89 3.59 18.48 21.29
C ILE A 89 2.35 17.57 21.35
N GLY A 90 1.91 17.01 20.21
CA GLY A 90 0.77 16.09 20.12
C GLY A 90 1.14 14.62 20.37
N ARG A 91 2.42 14.29 20.58
CA ARG A 91 2.90 12.91 20.74
C ARG A 91 2.54 12.32 22.09
N GLY A 92 2.44 10.97 22.13
CA GLY A 92 2.28 10.20 23.37
C GLY A 92 0.86 10.14 23.95
N ILE A 93 -0.15 10.67 23.26
CA ILE A 93 -1.55 10.71 23.71
C ILE A 93 -2.53 10.08 22.70
N SER A 94 -2.03 9.18 21.88
CA SER A 94 -2.81 8.35 20.94
C SER A 94 -3.64 9.10 19.89
N LEU A 95 -3.31 10.37 19.56
CA LEU A 95 -4.08 11.16 18.59
C LEU A 95 -4.11 10.49 17.22
N ALA A 96 -2.94 10.11 16.67
CA ALA A 96 -2.87 9.49 15.35
C ALA A 96 -3.64 8.17 15.30
N GLN A 97 -3.63 7.36 16.38
CA GLN A 97 -4.42 6.14 16.48
C GLN A 97 -5.91 6.41 16.39
N ARG A 98 -6.42 7.39 17.17
CA ARG A 98 -7.83 7.78 17.17
C ARG A 98 -8.27 8.36 15.83
N LEU A 99 -7.43 9.21 15.21
CA LEU A 99 -7.74 9.78 13.90
C LEU A 99 -7.71 8.72 12.80
N THR A 100 -6.76 7.77 12.85
CA THR A 100 -6.74 6.64 11.91
C THR A 100 -8.02 5.81 12.04
N ALA A 101 -8.43 5.47 13.26
CA ALA A 101 -9.68 4.75 13.49
C ALA A 101 -10.89 5.52 12.93
N ARG A 102 -10.94 6.85 13.13
CA ARG A 102 -12.02 7.72 12.59
C ARG A 102 -12.03 7.72 11.04
N GLU A 103 -10.88 7.81 10.38
CA GLU A 103 -10.83 7.75 8.91
C GLU A 103 -11.22 6.36 8.38
N LEU A 104 -10.89 5.27 9.09
CA LEU A 104 -11.37 3.91 8.77
C LEU A 104 -12.90 3.81 8.91
N ALA A 105 -13.50 4.46 9.92
CA ALA A 105 -14.94 4.50 10.10
C ALA A 105 -15.62 5.22 8.92
N LYS A 106 -15.12 6.38 8.53
CA LYS A 106 -15.62 7.12 7.35
C LYS A 106 -15.46 6.31 6.07
N ALA A 107 -14.32 5.62 5.90
CA ALA A 107 -14.08 4.75 4.75
C ALA A 107 -15.12 3.63 4.67
N ARG A 108 -15.37 2.96 5.79
CA ARG A 108 -16.40 1.91 5.87
C ARG A 108 -17.81 2.44 5.57
N GLN A 109 -18.17 3.62 6.06
CA GLN A 109 -19.45 4.26 5.73
C GLN A 109 -19.59 4.59 4.23
N ARG A 110 -18.49 4.90 3.55
CA ARG A 110 -18.47 5.06 2.07
C ARG A 110 -18.62 3.74 1.32
N GLY A 111 -18.50 2.59 1.99
CA GLY A 111 -18.52 1.26 1.37
C GLY A 111 -17.14 0.75 0.96
N ASP A 112 -16.04 1.34 1.46
CA ASP A 112 -14.70 0.81 1.24
C ASP A 112 -14.57 -0.56 1.92
N ALA A 113 -14.12 -1.56 1.18
CA ALA A 113 -14.01 -2.94 1.67
C ALA A 113 -12.66 -3.23 2.31
N VAL A 114 -11.64 -2.45 1.94
CA VAL A 114 -10.24 -2.62 2.37
C VAL A 114 -9.60 -1.27 2.68
N ALA A 115 -8.66 -1.26 3.59
CA ALA A 115 -7.73 -0.14 3.77
C ALA A 115 -6.28 -0.62 3.61
N VAL A 116 -5.42 0.26 3.09
CA VAL A 116 -3.96 0.03 2.98
C VAL A 116 -3.19 1.26 3.43
N LEU A 117 -1.92 1.07 3.76
CA LEU A 117 -0.98 2.15 4.06
C LEU A 117 0.47 1.71 3.82
N GLY A 118 1.33 2.67 3.48
CA GLY A 118 2.77 2.52 3.61
C GLY A 118 3.19 2.70 5.07
N MET A 119 3.87 1.71 5.65
CA MET A 119 4.21 1.76 7.07
C MET A 119 5.59 2.33 7.33
N PHE A 120 5.72 3.11 8.41
CA PHE A 120 7.01 3.48 8.98
C PHE A 120 7.34 2.65 10.24
N ASP A 121 6.31 2.10 10.90
CA ASP A 121 6.43 1.27 12.10
C ASP A 121 5.30 0.23 12.09
N GLN A 122 5.67 -1.04 12.02
CA GLN A 122 4.73 -2.16 11.97
C GLN A 122 3.82 -2.20 13.21
N GLY A 123 4.38 -2.02 14.40
CA GLY A 123 3.64 -2.15 15.66
C GLY A 123 2.65 -1.02 15.90
N PHE A 124 2.83 0.15 15.26
CA PHE A 124 1.92 1.28 15.42
C PHE A 124 0.56 1.00 14.79
N TYR A 125 0.53 0.59 13.53
CA TYR A 125 -0.73 0.36 12.81
C TYR A 125 -1.40 -0.97 13.14
N ASN A 126 -0.67 -1.92 13.69
CA ASN A 126 -1.28 -3.14 14.22
C ASN A 126 -2.32 -2.84 15.31
N LYS A 127 -2.14 -1.75 16.08
CA LYS A 127 -3.10 -1.28 17.11
C LYS A 127 -4.41 -0.74 16.56
N VAL A 128 -4.51 -0.55 15.27
CA VAL A 128 -5.74 -0.14 14.54
C VAL A 128 -6.12 -1.18 13.48
N GLY A 129 -5.70 -2.42 13.68
CA GLY A 129 -6.16 -3.58 12.93
C GLY A 129 -5.50 -3.82 11.58
N PHE A 130 -4.39 -3.17 11.26
CA PHE A 130 -3.65 -3.48 10.04
C PHE A 130 -2.75 -4.69 10.20
N GLY A 131 -2.75 -5.58 9.21
CA GLY A 131 -1.83 -6.70 9.07
C GLY A 131 -0.70 -6.39 8.11
N THR A 132 0.52 -6.84 8.43
CA THR A 132 1.69 -6.66 7.57
C THR A 132 1.51 -7.39 6.24
N GLY A 133 1.77 -6.70 5.14
CA GLY A 133 1.64 -7.20 3.78
C GLY A 133 2.70 -8.23 3.39
N ALA A 134 2.67 -8.63 2.14
CA ALA A 134 3.67 -9.53 1.56
C ALA A 134 5.02 -8.82 1.39
N TYR A 135 6.09 -9.62 1.34
CA TYR A 135 7.40 -9.08 0.99
C TYR A 135 7.45 -8.61 -0.45
N VAL A 136 8.12 -7.48 -0.65
CA VAL A 136 8.62 -7.05 -1.96
C VAL A 136 10.13 -7.24 -1.98
N ASN A 137 10.69 -7.48 -3.19
CA ASN A 137 12.12 -7.51 -3.40
C ASN A 137 12.58 -6.17 -3.96
N GLU A 138 13.51 -5.51 -3.30
CA GLU A 138 14.21 -4.34 -3.82
C GLU A 138 15.59 -4.77 -4.29
N PHE A 139 15.96 -4.40 -5.51
CA PHE A 139 17.27 -4.60 -6.08
C PHE A 139 18.04 -3.29 -6.13
N ALA A 140 19.31 -3.33 -5.74
CA ALA A 140 20.32 -2.39 -6.16
C ALA A 140 21.26 -3.11 -7.12
N LEU A 141 21.36 -2.66 -8.34
CA LEU A 141 22.13 -3.33 -9.38
C LEU A 141 22.89 -2.32 -10.27
N ASP A 142 24.01 -2.77 -10.80
CA ASP A 142 24.67 -2.11 -11.93
C ASP A 142 23.83 -2.38 -13.20
N PRO A 143 23.34 -1.35 -13.90
CA PRO A 143 22.58 -1.53 -15.14
C PRO A 143 23.28 -2.39 -16.20
N ALA A 144 24.62 -2.40 -16.24
CA ALA A 144 25.39 -3.24 -17.15
C ALA A 144 25.20 -4.74 -16.90
N SER A 145 24.76 -5.10 -15.69
CA SER A 145 24.50 -6.48 -15.30
C SER A 145 23.21 -7.06 -15.91
N LEU A 146 22.31 -6.21 -16.42
CA LEU A 146 21.06 -6.66 -17.03
C LEU A 146 21.33 -7.50 -18.28
N ASP A 147 20.77 -8.72 -18.30
CA ASP A 147 20.88 -9.66 -19.42
C ASP A 147 19.65 -9.58 -20.33
N VAL A 148 19.50 -8.42 -20.98
CA VAL A 148 18.45 -8.16 -21.94
C VAL A 148 19.06 -8.04 -23.31
N ALA A 149 18.56 -8.82 -24.28
CA ALA A 149 19.13 -8.94 -25.63
C ALA A 149 18.64 -7.83 -26.59
N ILE A 150 17.48 -7.23 -26.31
CA ILE A 150 16.90 -6.21 -27.19
C ILE A 150 17.64 -4.88 -27.06
N LYS A 151 17.65 -4.12 -28.15
CA LYS A 151 18.15 -2.74 -28.17
C LYS A 151 16.95 -1.80 -27.98
N PRO A 152 16.98 -0.89 -26.99
CA PRO A 152 15.87 0.04 -26.80
C PRO A 152 15.80 1.04 -27.97
N ARG A 153 14.61 1.49 -28.32
CA ARG A 153 14.42 2.67 -29.17
C ARG A 153 14.95 3.93 -28.47
N THR A 154 15.04 5.04 -29.17
CA THR A 154 15.32 6.33 -28.54
C THR A 154 14.12 6.76 -27.71
N PRO A 155 14.23 6.95 -26.38
CA PRO A 155 13.11 7.38 -25.55
C PRO A 155 12.84 8.88 -25.70
N SER A 156 11.64 9.29 -25.38
CA SER A 156 11.27 10.67 -25.16
C SER A 156 11.56 11.09 -23.72
N ARG A 157 11.96 12.33 -23.49
CA ARG A 157 12.04 12.92 -22.15
C ARG A 157 10.62 13.20 -21.64
N LEU A 158 10.35 12.85 -20.39
CA LEU A 158 9.11 13.15 -19.69
C LEU A 158 9.39 14.14 -18.57
N THR A 159 8.43 15.05 -18.37
CA THR A 159 8.41 16.01 -17.27
C THR A 159 7.12 15.87 -16.47
N THR A 160 6.95 16.64 -15.42
CA THR A 160 5.69 16.69 -14.67
C THR A 160 4.49 17.16 -15.51
N ASP A 161 4.72 17.74 -16.68
CA ASP A 161 3.64 18.11 -17.61
C ASP A 161 3.06 16.88 -18.32
N ASN A 162 3.80 15.77 -18.36
CA ASN A 162 3.32 14.49 -18.87
C ASN A 162 2.60 13.63 -17.81
N SER A 163 2.31 14.20 -16.63
CA SER A 163 1.71 13.45 -15.51
C SER A 163 0.43 12.70 -15.87
N ASP A 164 -0.45 13.30 -16.66
CA ASP A 164 -1.72 12.67 -17.05
C ASP A 164 -1.48 11.48 -18.00
N GLN A 165 -0.50 11.60 -18.92
CA GLN A 165 -0.12 10.51 -19.81
C GLN A 165 0.58 9.37 -19.05
N MET A 166 1.42 9.70 -18.08
CA MET A 166 2.07 8.71 -17.20
C MET A 166 1.05 7.97 -16.35
N LEU A 167 0.10 8.69 -15.74
CA LEU A 167 -0.98 8.06 -14.98
C LEU A 167 -1.84 7.16 -15.88
N ALA A 168 -2.21 7.62 -17.08
CA ALA A 168 -2.95 6.79 -18.02
C ALA A 168 -2.19 5.51 -18.41
N SER A 169 -0.87 5.58 -18.59
CA SER A 169 -0.02 4.41 -18.85
C SER A 169 0.01 3.44 -17.67
N LEU A 170 0.09 3.93 -16.42
CA LEU A 170 0.00 3.09 -15.22
C LEU A 170 -1.35 2.39 -15.10
N LEU A 171 -2.44 3.12 -15.36
CA LEU A 171 -3.81 2.58 -15.30
C LEU A 171 -4.12 1.57 -16.42
N ALA A 172 -3.37 1.62 -17.54
CA ALA A 172 -3.50 0.66 -18.64
C ALA A 172 -2.84 -0.70 -18.35
N ARG A 173 -2.04 -0.80 -17.28
CA ARG A 173 -1.44 -2.07 -16.85
C ARG A 173 -2.53 -3.04 -16.38
N PRO A 174 -2.48 -4.33 -16.78
CA PRO A 174 -3.37 -5.32 -16.21
C PRO A 174 -3.20 -5.38 -14.69
N PRO A 175 -4.27 -5.19 -13.90
CA PRO A 175 -4.18 -5.25 -12.46
C PRO A 175 -3.89 -6.67 -11.99
N LEU A 176 -3.00 -6.80 -11.03
CA LEU A 176 -2.66 -8.06 -10.38
C LEU A 176 -3.28 -8.10 -8.99
N HIS A 177 -3.43 -9.30 -8.41
CA HIS A 177 -3.97 -9.46 -7.06
C HIS A 177 -3.20 -8.61 -6.04
N GLY A 178 -3.91 -7.84 -5.23
CA GLY A 178 -3.35 -6.88 -4.30
C GLY A 178 -2.94 -5.54 -4.92
N GLY A 179 -3.00 -5.42 -6.26
CA GLY A 179 -2.65 -4.17 -6.94
C GLY A 179 -3.55 -3.02 -6.52
N VAL A 180 -2.93 -1.90 -6.12
CA VAL A 180 -3.61 -0.67 -5.70
C VAL A 180 -3.66 0.31 -6.85
N THR A 181 -4.79 0.96 -7.03
CA THR A 181 -5.02 1.98 -8.05
C THR A 181 -5.62 3.23 -7.42
N ILE A 182 -4.94 4.36 -7.58
CA ILE A 182 -5.44 5.70 -7.22
C ILE A 182 -5.53 6.53 -8.49
N ASN A 183 -6.75 6.79 -8.94
CA ASN A 183 -6.99 7.58 -10.15
C ASN A 183 -7.30 9.05 -9.79
N ILE A 184 -6.30 9.77 -9.29
CA ILE A 184 -6.40 11.20 -8.94
C ILE A 184 -5.25 11.95 -9.60
N PRO A 185 -5.43 12.52 -10.82
CA PRO A 185 -4.36 13.14 -11.59
C PRO A 185 -3.60 14.23 -10.84
N SER A 186 -4.30 15.07 -10.07
CA SER A 186 -3.66 16.13 -9.30
C SER A 186 -2.75 15.61 -8.19
N LEU A 187 -3.12 14.49 -7.54
CA LEU A 187 -2.29 13.83 -6.54
C LEU A 187 -1.03 13.27 -7.18
N TYR A 188 -1.20 12.51 -8.28
CA TYR A 188 -0.06 11.92 -9.00
C TYR A 188 0.93 13.01 -9.47
N LYS A 189 0.42 14.13 -10.01
CA LYS A 189 1.26 15.27 -10.38
C LYS A 189 1.97 15.88 -9.17
N ALA A 190 1.32 15.95 -8.02
CA ALA A 190 1.93 16.44 -6.78
C ALA A 190 3.08 15.54 -6.33
N GLU A 191 2.87 14.21 -6.35
CA GLU A 191 3.89 13.21 -6.01
C GLU A 191 5.13 13.32 -6.92
N LEU A 192 4.92 13.41 -8.25
CA LEU A 192 6.01 13.62 -9.21
C LEU A 192 6.78 14.94 -8.97
N SER A 193 6.08 15.94 -8.42
CA SER A 193 6.64 17.29 -8.22
C SER A 193 7.36 17.47 -6.90
N MET A 194 7.19 16.57 -5.92
CA MET A 194 7.85 16.68 -4.61
C MET A 194 9.37 16.54 -4.67
N PRO A 195 9.97 15.52 -5.33
CA PRO A 195 11.42 15.43 -5.48
C PRO A 195 11.98 16.53 -6.38
N SER A 196 13.18 17.03 -6.06
CA SER A 196 13.83 18.11 -6.84
C SER A 196 14.51 17.64 -8.10
N ASP A 197 14.86 16.35 -8.17
CA ASP A 197 15.77 15.70 -9.13
C ASP A 197 15.10 14.58 -9.94
N GLY A 198 13.74 14.51 -9.89
CA GLY A 198 12.96 13.53 -10.65
C GLY A 198 12.99 13.81 -12.16
N PHE A 199 13.16 12.77 -12.96
CA PHE A 199 13.09 12.80 -14.42
C PHE A 199 12.46 11.52 -14.97
N GLY A 200 11.84 11.63 -16.14
CA GLY A 200 11.22 10.49 -16.81
C GLY A 200 11.75 10.24 -18.22
N LEU A 201 11.71 8.98 -18.62
CA LEU A 201 11.96 8.53 -19.98
C LEU A 201 10.84 7.57 -20.40
N GLY A 202 10.35 7.69 -21.62
CA GLY A 202 9.24 6.85 -22.06
C GLY A 202 9.08 6.77 -23.58
N TYR A 203 8.15 5.95 -24.01
CA TYR A 203 7.92 5.62 -25.39
C TYR A 203 6.47 5.92 -25.78
N PHE A 204 6.31 6.58 -26.90
CA PHE A 204 5.02 6.95 -27.46
C PHE A 204 4.66 6.11 -28.69
N GLN A 205 3.35 5.87 -28.84
CA GLN A 205 2.73 5.40 -30.05
C GLN A 205 1.70 6.47 -30.50
N GLY A 206 2.07 7.30 -31.47
CA GLY A 206 1.35 8.54 -31.71
C GLY A 206 1.44 9.47 -30.52
N GLU A 207 0.30 9.91 -29.98
CA GLU A 207 0.23 10.77 -28.79
C GLU A 207 0.11 9.98 -27.47
N THR A 208 -0.02 8.65 -27.53
CA THR A 208 -0.20 7.79 -26.35
C THR A 208 1.14 7.37 -25.79
N LEU A 209 1.40 7.70 -24.53
CA LEU A 209 2.53 7.16 -23.78
C LEU A 209 2.21 5.70 -23.41
N THR A 210 2.97 4.77 -23.98
CA THR A 210 2.72 3.32 -23.81
C THR A 210 3.40 2.76 -22.58
N HIS A 211 4.69 3.08 -22.37
CA HIS A 211 5.48 2.63 -21.25
C HIS A 211 6.58 3.63 -20.91
N PHE A 212 6.95 3.68 -19.64
CA PHE A 212 7.89 4.68 -19.14
C PHE A 212 8.55 4.26 -17.82
N ILE A 213 9.62 4.96 -17.50
CA ILE A 213 10.24 4.99 -16.17
C ILE A 213 10.28 6.43 -15.67
N TRP A 214 10.12 6.58 -14.33
CA TRP A 214 10.38 7.83 -13.62
C TRP A 214 11.37 7.55 -12.50
N MET A 215 12.45 8.32 -12.46
CA MET A 215 13.56 8.09 -11.55
C MET A 215 13.95 9.37 -10.81
N ASP A 216 14.48 9.20 -9.61
CA ASP A 216 15.24 10.24 -8.91
C ASP A 216 16.73 9.95 -9.13
N GLY A 217 17.50 10.98 -9.47
CA GLY A 217 18.95 10.88 -9.65
C GLY A 217 19.64 12.07 -9.00
N ASP A 218 20.46 11.82 -7.99
CA ASP A 218 21.10 12.85 -7.19
C ASP A 218 22.55 13.15 -7.62
N ALA A 219 23.13 12.36 -8.52
CA ALA A 219 24.50 12.50 -8.98
C ALA A 219 24.69 11.88 -10.37
N GLU A 220 25.78 12.27 -11.06
CA GLU A 220 26.15 11.78 -12.41
C GLU A 220 26.14 10.25 -12.51
N HIS A 221 26.70 9.57 -11.52
CA HIS A 221 26.84 8.11 -11.51
C HIS A 221 25.79 7.37 -10.68
N GLY A 222 24.80 8.09 -10.13
CA GLY A 222 23.78 7.53 -9.24
C GLY A 222 24.27 7.38 -7.77
N PRO A 223 23.60 6.57 -6.96
CA PRO A 223 22.55 5.63 -7.32
C PRO A 223 21.26 6.32 -7.78
N TYR A 224 20.64 5.84 -8.86
CA TYR A 224 19.32 6.30 -9.29
C TYR A 224 18.25 5.41 -8.67
N LYS A 225 17.16 6.03 -8.20
CA LYS A 225 16.01 5.30 -7.66
C LYS A 225 14.85 5.34 -8.66
N LEU A 226 14.44 4.17 -9.12
CA LEU A 226 13.24 4.03 -9.93
C LEU A 226 12.02 4.19 -9.01
N ARG A 227 11.20 5.21 -9.27
CA ARG A 227 9.97 5.51 -8.52
C ARG A 227 8.76 4.87 -9.14
N TRP A 228 8.58 5.03 -10.45
CA TRP A 228 7.48 4.47 -11.22
C TRP A 228 7.96 3.81 -12.49
N MET A 229 7.33 2.71 -12.83
CA MET A 229 7.52 1.98 -14.07
C MET A 229 6.15 1.58 -14.62
N GLY A 230 5.71 2.23 -15.70
CA GLY A 230 4.49 1.88 -16.42
C GLY A 230 4.80 1.00 -17.62
N TYR A 231 4.13 -0.15 -17.75
CA TYR A 231 4.21 -1.05 -18.90
C TYR A 231 2.97 -1.93 -18.94
N ARG A 232 2.57 -2.41 -20.11
CA ARG A 232 1.35 -3.22 -20.31
C ARG A 232 1.66 -4.70 -20.45
N ASP A 233 2.85 -5.03 -20.99
CA ASP A 233 3.25 -6.40 -21.31
C ASP A 233 4.76 -6.64 -21.13
N GLY A 234 5.18 -7.88 -21.36
CA GLY A 234 6.57 -8.28 -21.20
C GLY A 234 7.52 -7.65 -22.23
N ALA A 235 7.05 -7.30 -23.43
CA ALA A 235 7.88 -6.65 -24.43
C ALA A 235 8.22 -5.22 -24.03
N GLU A 236 7.24 -4.47 -23.52
CA GLU A 236 7.43 -3.12 -22.96
C GLU A 236 8.32 -3.14 -21.71
N LEU A 237 8.13 -4.12 -20.81
CA LEU A 237 9.02 -4.29 -19.65
C LEU A 237 10.47 -4.52 -20.10
N LEU A 238 10.70 -5.44 -21.04
CA LEU A 238 12.04 -5.73 -21.54
C LEU A 238 12.67 -4.50 -22.22
N GLU A 239 11.89 -3.67 -22.93
CA GLU A 239 12.41 -2.44 -23.52
C GLU A 239 12.80 -1.42 -22.43
N LEU A 240 12.04 -1.30 -21.33
CA LEU A 240 12.43 -0.45 -20.20
C LEU A 240 13.68 -0.96 -19.49
N LEU A 241 13.83 -2.27 -19.31
CA LEU A 241 15.07 -2.85 -18.76
C LEU A 241 16.26 -2.65 -19.71
N ALA A 242 16.06 -2.74 -21.02
CA ALA A 242 17.07 -2.42 -22.02
C ALA A 242 17.44 -0.92 -22.02
N LEU A 243 16.47 -0.05 -21.76
CA LEU A 243 16.70 1.38 -21.56
C LEU A 243 17.57 1.64 -20.33
N LEU A 244 17.24 1.01 -19.18
CA LEU A 244 18.08 1.09 -17.98
C LEU A 244 19.51 0.61 -18.26
N LYS A 245 19.65 -0.53 -18.95
CA LYS A 245 20.96 -1.07 -19.37
C LYS A 245 21.75 -0.08 -20.25
N SER A 246 21.08 0.68 -21.09
CA SER A 246 21.74 1.66 -21.98
C SER A 246 22.30 2.87 -21.25
N LEU A 247 21.98 3.07 -19.97
CA LEU A 247 22.54 4.12 -19.12
C LEU A 247 23.84 3.70 -18.42
N ALA A 248 24.27 2.46 -18.60
CA ALA A 248 25.37 1.85 -17.84
C ALA A 248 26.76 2.46 -18.10
N ASP A 249 26.92 3.27 -19.13
CA ASP A 249 28.14 4.02 -19.39
C ASP A 249 28.38 5.15 -18.35
N GLN A 250 27.31 5.68 -17.77
CA GLN A 250 27.38 6.73 -16.75
C GLN A 250 26.81 6.29 -15.39
N VAL A 251 25.73 5.50 -15.38
CA VAL A 251 25.03 5.11 -14.16
C VAL A 251 25.56 3.78 -13.64
N TYR A 252 26.10 3.80 -12.42
CA TYR A 252 26.73 2.62 -11.82
C TYR A 252 25.81 1.84 -10.88
N SER A 253 24.70 2.43 -10.45
CA SER A 253 23.71 1.76 -9.61
C SER A 253 22.31 2.30 -9.86
N VAL A 254 21.36 1.38 -10.02
CA VAL A 254 19.93 1.65 -10.03
C VAL A 254 19.27 0.83 -8.93
N ARG A 255 18.40 1.49 -8.13
CA ARG A 255 17.51 0.83 -7.16
C ARG A 255 16.11 0.76 -7.72
N LEU A 256 15.51 -0.44 -7.63
CA LEU A 256 14.14 -0.66 -8.09
C LEU A 256 13.46 -1.77 -7.28
N ILE A 257 12.16 -1.67 -7.11
CA ILE A 257 11.33 -2.77 -6.65
C ILE A 257 11.14 -3.74 -7.82
N GLU A 258 11.28 -5.02 -7.54
CA GLU A 258 11.10 -6.09 -8.53
C GLU A 258 9.67 -6.01 -9.10
N PRO A 259 9.53 -6.02 -10.44
CA PRO A 259 8.21 -6.04 -11.05
C PRO A 259 7.38 -7.25 -10.59
N PRO A 260 6.07 -7.11 -10.35
CA PRO A 260 5.23 -8.22 -9.91
C PRO A 260 5.34 -9.46 -10.82
N HIS A 261 5.48 -10.62 -10.19
CA HIS A 261 5.62 -11.94 -10.85
C HIS A 261 6.84 -12.10 -11.79
N ILE A 262 7.78 -11.16 -11.73
CA ILE A 262 9.06 -11.26 -12.46
C ILE A 262 10.15 -11.57 -11.45
N GLN A 263 10.90 -12.63 -11.66
CA GLN A 263 12.13 -12.91 -10.93
C GLN A 263 13.28 -12.19 -11.62
N LEU A 264 13.54 -10.95 -11.22
CA LEU A 264 14.52 -10.05 -11.87
C LEU A 264 15.93 -10.65 -11.87
N GLN A 265 16.27 -11.46 -10.87
CA GLN A 265 17.52 -12.19 -10.81
C GLN A 265 17.79 -13.04 -12.07
N SER A 266 16.73 -13.56 -12.70
CA SER A 266 16.84 -14.35 -13.95
C SER A 266 17.23 -13.51 -15.17
N LEU A 267 17.16 -12.18 -15.05
CA LEU A 267 17.55 -11.21 -16.07
C LEU A 267 18.89 -10.52 -15.73
N LEU A 268 19.67 -11.06 -14.79
CA LEU A 268 20.99 -10.55 -14.41
C LEU A 268 22.11 -11.51 -14.85
N LYS A 269 23.19 -10.93 -15.39
CA LYS A 269 24.41 -11.67 -15.65
C LYS A 269 25.15 -11.96 -14.35
N ARG A 270 25.33 -13.24 -14.00
CA ARG A 270 26.15 -13.66 -12.85
C ARG A 270 25.79 -12.94 -11.54
N PRO A 271 24.53 -12.97 -11.10
CA PRO A 271 24.03 -12.12 -10.00
C PRO A 271 24.81 -12.30 -8.69
N PHE A 272 25.18 -13.53 -8.32
CA PHE A 272 25.94 -13.80 -7.09
C PHE A 272 27.36 -13.25 -7.14
N ARG A 273 28.03 -13.38 -8.29
CA ARG A 273 29.39 -12.83 -8.46
C ARG A 273 29.38 -11.31 -8.42
N GLN A 274 28.38 -10.69 -9.03
CA GLN A 274 28.21 -9.23 -9.02
C GLN A 274 28.06 -8.70 -7.60
N GLN A 275 27.21 -9.32 -6.78
CA GLN A 275 27.02 -8.96 -5.38
C GLN A 275 28.32 -9.11 -4.57
N ALA A 276 29.09 -10.16 -4.78
CA ALA A 276 30.36 -10.37 -4.10
C ALA A 276 31.41 -9.31 -4.45
N ILE A 277 31.46 -8.83 -5.70
CA ILE A 277 32.41 -7.81 -6.16
C ILE A 277 31.99 -6.40 -5.67
N ALA A 278 30.69 -6.09 -5.72
CA ALA A 278 30.14 -4.78 -5.37
C ALA A 278 29.71 -4.67 -3.90
N GLY A 279 30.26 -5.49 -3.01
CA GLY A 279 29.81 -5.65 -1.63
C GLY A 279 30.03 -4.47 -0.68
N LYS A 280 30.54 -3.32 -1.13
CA LYS A 280 30.77 -2.14 -0.28
C LYS A 280 30.67 -0.83 -1.07
N GLY A 281 30.20 0.24 -0.37
CA GLY A 281 30.11 1.61 -0.92
C GLY A 281 28.73 1.94 -1.51
N LYS A 282 28.53 3.18 -1.99
CA LYS A 282 27.23 3.68 -2.45
C LYS A 282 26.68 3.00 -3.71
N PHE A 283 27.52 2.27 -4.42
CA PHE A 283 27.16 1.55 -5.66
C PHE A 283 27.10 0.03 -5.46
N TYR A 284 27.02 -0.45 -4.21
CA TYR A 284 26.94 -1.89 -3.98
C TYR A 284 25.64 -2.48 -4.56
N ALA A 285 25.77 -3.71 -5.08
CA ALA A 285 24.63 -4.49 -5.53
C ALA A 285 24.08 -5.30 -4.37
N ASP A 286 22.78 -5.25 -4.16
CA ASP A 286 22.08 -6.02 -3.15
C ASP A 286 20.67 -6.41 -3.60
N GLN A 287 20.09 -7.34 -2.86
CA GLN A 287 18.68 -7.69 -2.93
C GLN A 287 18.15 -7.77 -1.51
N ASN A 288 17.16 -6.94 -1.21
CA ASN A 288 16.50 -6.89 0.08
C ASN A 288 15.04 -7.31 -0.06
N ALA A 289 14.56 -8.17 0.83
CA ALA A 289 13.15 -8.53 0.94
C ALA A 289 12.58 -7.89 2.21
N TYR A 290 11.53 -7.09 2.06
CA TYR A 290 10.85 -6.45 3.19
C TYR A 290 9.39 -6.16 2.86
N ALA A 291 8.55 -6.08 3.89
CA ALA A 291 7.19 -5.59 3.74
C ALA A 291 7.18 -4.10 4.08
N TRP A 292 6.72 -3.26 3.16
CA TRP A 292 6.67 -1.81 3.35
C TRP A 292 5.25 -1.30 3.54
N TYR A 293 4.25 -2.17 3.34
CA TYR A 293 2.84 -1.82 3.43
C TYR A 293 2.10 -2.71 4.41
N GLN A 294 0.98 -2.22 4.88
CA GLN A 294 0.01 -2.99 5.64
C GLN A 294 -1.38 -2.88 5.01
N LEU A 295 -2.21 -3.87 5.24
CA LEU A 295 -3.58 -3.95 4.72
C LEU A 295 -4.56 -4.34 5.82
N ARG A 296 -5.83 -3.92 5.65
CA ARG A 296 -6.88 -4.17 6.61
C ARG A 296 -8.22 -4.40 5.90
N VAL A 297 -8.93 -5.45 6.29
CA VAL A 297 -10.32 -5.68 5.91
C VAL A 297 -11.23 -4.68 6.64
N LEU A 298 -12.12 -4.03 5.89
CA LEU A 298 -13.18 -3.17 6.41
C LEU A 298 -14.58 -3.80 6.24
N ASP A 299 -14.72 -4.75 5.28
CA ASP A 299 -15.94 -5.50 5.04
C ASP A 299 -15.60 -6.97 4.80
N VAL A 300 -15.90 -7.81 5.80
CA VAL A 300 -15.61 -9.26 5.73
C VAL A 300 -16.43 -9.93 4.63
N SER A 301 -17.69 -9.56 4.47
CA SER A 301 -18.61 -10.18 3.51
C SER A 301 -18.18 -9.89 2.08
N GLN A 302 -17.82 -8.64 1.76
CA GLN A 302 -17.32 -8.26 0.43
C GLN A 302 -16.00 -8.96 0.11
N CYS A 303 -15.06 -9.02 1.06
CA CYS A 303 -13.75 -9.66 0.83
C CYS A 303 -13.89 -11.18 0.65
N VAL A 304 -14.72 -11.84 1.45
CA VAL A 304 -14.95 -13.28 1.32
C VAL A 304 -15.66 -13.62 -0.01
N ALA A 305 -16.61 -12.79 -0.45
CA ALA A 305 -17.32 -13.00 -1.71
C ALA A 305 -16.40 -12.98 -2.95
N CYS A 306 -15.18 -12.43 -2.84
CA CYS A 306 -14.19 -12.45 -3.91
C CYS A 306 -13.40 -13.75 -4.02
N ILE A 307 -13.54 -14.67 -3.06
CA ILE A 307 -12.84 -15.96 -3.05
C ILE A 307 -13.70 -16.97 -3.81
N HIS A 308 -13.16 -17.51 -4.91
CA HIS A 308 -13.85 -18.52 -5.73
C HIS A 308 -13.16 -19.88 -5.61
N HIS A 309 -13.85 -20.85 -4.99
CA HIS A 309 -13.34 -22.19 -4.80
C HIS A 309 -14.23 -23.23 -5.50
N ARG A 310 -13.67 -23.97 -6.46
CA ARG A 310 -14.37 -24.99 -7.24
C ARG A 310 -14.34 -26.40 -6.64
N GLY A 311 -13.75 -26.56 -5.45
CA GLY A 311 -13.74 -27.82 -4.70
C GLY A 311 -14.97 -28.00 -3.81
N PRO A 312 -14.96 -29.00 -2.93
CA PRO A 312 -16.00 -29.15 -1.89
C PRO A 312 -16.09 -27.89 -1.03
N ALA A 313 -17.31 -27.44 -0.73
CA ALA A 313 -17.52 -26.25 0.08
C ALA A 313 -16.92 -26.42 1.48
N LEU A 314 -16.18 -25.41 1.93
CA LEU A 314 -15.67 -25.33 3.29
C LEU A 314 -16.55 -24.39 4.10
N ARG A 315 -17.22 -24.92 5.13
CA ARG A 315 -18.07 -24.13 6.04
C ARG A 315 -17.47 -24.12 7.44
N PHE A 316 -17.42 -22.93 8.05
CA PHE A 316 -16.90 -22.73 9.41
C PHE A 316 -17.43 -21.44 10.02
N GLN A 317 -17.34 -21.33 11.34
CA GLN A 317 -17.51 -20.06 12.03
C GLN A 317 -16.17 -19.33 12.10
N LEU A 318 -16.22 -18.03 11.86
CA LEU A 318 -15.06 -17.13 11.96
C LEU A 318 -15.34 -16.10 13.06
N ALA A 319 -14.66 -16.24 14.18
CA ALA A 319 -14.70 -15.27 15.27
C ALA A 319 -13.59 -14.23 15.09
N VAL A 320 -13.98 -12.98 14.87
CA VAL A 320 -13.06 -11.85 14.61
C VAL A 320 -13.07 -10.89 15.78
N SER A 321 -11.90 -10.49 16.24
CA SER A 321 -11.73 -9.35 17.16
C SER A 321 -11.12 -8.16 16.40
N ASP A 322 -11.60 -6.95 16.73
CA ASP A 322 -11.15 -5.70 16.09
C ASP A 322 -10.81 -4.63 17.13
N PRO A 323 -9.58 -4.15 17.21
CA PRO A 323 -9.19 -3.11 18.15
C PRO A 323 -9.92 -1.78 17.93
N VAL A 324 -10.43 -1.51 16.72
CA VAL A 324 -11.18 -0.28 16.43
C VAL A 324 -12.55 -0.28 17.12
N ASP A 325 -13.12 -1.45 17.37
CA ASP A 325 -14.39 -1.58 18.12
C ASP A 325 -14.28 -0.99 19.54
N GLU A 326 -13.10 -1.11 20.17
CA GLU A 326 -12.82 -0.51 21.48
C GLU A 326 -12.47 0.98 21.38
N ILE A 327 -11.66 1.36 20.36
CA ILE A 327 -11.21 2.76 20.17
C ILE A 327 -12.39 3.68 19.88
N LEU A 328 -13.37 3.21 19.13
CA LEU A 328 -14.57 3.95 18.72
C LEU A 328 -15.85 3.44 19.43
N ALA A 329 -15.71 2.81 20.59
CA ALA A 329 -16.87 2.34 21.35
C ALA A 329 -17.84 3.51 21.67
N GLY A 330 -19.09 3.40 21.20
CA GLY A 330 -20.10 4.43 21.37
C GLY A 330 -20.00 5.62 20.39
N ASP A 331 -19.14 5.57 19.39
CA ASP A 331 -19.10 6.56 18.30
C ASP A 331 -20.05 6.09 17.18
N ASP A 332 -21.03 6.91 16.83
CA ASP A 332 -22.03 6.63 15.79
C ASP A 332 -21.42 6.46 14.38
N LEU A 333 -20.18 6.87 14.18
CA LEU A 333 -19.45 6.67 12.90
C LEU A 333 -19.04 5.23 12.68
N TRP A 334 -18.92 4.42 13.75
CA TRP A 334 -18.40 3.06 13.65
C TRP A 334 -19.46 1.99 13.92
N SER A 335 -19.65 1.09 12.97
CA SER A 335 -20.36 -0.17 13.20
C SER A 335 -19.31 -1.26 13.47
N PRO A 336 -19.37 -1.99 14.61
CA PRO A 336 -18.38 -2.99 14.93
C PRO A 336 -18.15 -4.00 13.81
N LEU A 337 -16.89 -4.33 13.56
CA LEU A 337 -16.50 -5.37 12.61
C LEU A 337 -16.27 -6.70 13.34
N GLY A 338 -15.85 -6.64 14.59
CA GLY A 338 -15.69 -7.80 15.44
C GLY A 338 -17.02 -8.54 15.64
N GLY A 339 -16.94 -9.85 15.77
CA GLY A 339 -18.08 -10.73 15.92
C GLY A 339 -17.86 -12.11 15.31
N THR A 340 -18.90 -12.94 15.34
CA THR A 340 -18.87 -14.28 14.73
C THR A 340 -19.55 -14.25 13.37
N TYR A 341 -18.89 -14.75 12.35
CA TYR A 341 -19.41 -14.90 11.00
C TYR A 341 -19.58 -16.38 10.68
N VAL A 342 -20.67 -16.76 10.00
CA VAL A 342 -20.74 -18.02 9.28
C VAL A 342 -20.18 -17.80 7.89
N VAL A 343 -19.09 -18.53 7.58
CA VAL A 343 -18.37 -18.46 6.31
C VAL A 343 -18.59 -19.73 5.52
N GLU A 344 -18.87 -19.58 4.24
CA GLU A 344 -18.86 -20.66 3.26
C GLU A 344 -17.94 -20.28 2.10
N LEU A 345 -16.86 -21.05 1.90
CA LEU A 345 -15.97 -20.94 0.77
C LEU A 345 -16.35 -21.96 -0.29
N SER A 346 -16.81 -21.47 -1.43
CA SER A 346 -17.33 -22.26 -2.56
C SER A 346 -17.10 -21.49 -3.86
N GLU A 347 -17.73 -21.92 -4.96
CA GLU A 347 -17.73 -21.14 -6.20
C GLU A 347 -18.40 -19.75 -5.99
N ASN A 348 -19.35 -19.65 -5.07
CA ASN A 348 -20.00 -18.42 -4.63
C ASN A 348 -19.81 -18.26 -3.12
N SER A 349 -18.63 -17.86 -2.71
CA SER A 349 -18.28 -17.69 -1.30
C SER A 349 -19.08 -16.60 -0.62
N SER A 350 -19.37 -16.78 0.65
CA SER A 350 -20.14 -15.83 1.46
C SER A 350 -19.69 -15.80 2.92
N ALA A 351 -19.88 -14.67 3.56
CA ALA A 351 -19.73 -14.51 4.99
C ALA A 351 -20.93 -13.70 5.53
N ARG A 352 -21.55 -14.16 6.59
CA ARG A 352 -22.67 -13.50 7.24
C ARG A 352 -22.39 -13.35 8.73
N LEU A 353 -22.46 -12.11 9.21
CA LEU A 353 -22.39 -11.85 10.66
C LEU A 353 -23.58 -12.53 11.37
N VAL A 354 -23.28 -13.22 12.45
CA VAL A 354 -24.28 -13.98 13.24
C VAL A 354 -24.85 -13.07 14.31
N GLU A 355 -26.15 -12.96 14.38
CA GLU A 355 -26.83 -12.30 15.51
C GLU A 355 -26.72 -13.18 16.75
N LYS A 356 -26.76 -12.57 17.92
CA LYS A 356 -26.69 -13.29 19.19
C LYS A 356 -27.87 -14.26 19.32
N GLY A 357 -27.56 -15.54 19.36
CA GLY A 357 -28.58 -16.65 19.42
C GLY A 357 -28.70 -17.45 18.11
N ASP A 358 -28.11 -17.00 17.01
CA ASP A 358 -28.10 -17.71 15.72
C ASP A 358 -26.76 -18.42 15.44
N GLU A 359 -25.99 -18.71 16.48
CA GLU A 359 -24.72 -19.44 16.38
C GLU A 359 -24.95 -20.86 15.84
N CYS A 360 -23.97 -21.35 15.07
CA CYS A 360 -24.01 -22.70 14.49
C CYS A 360 -23.03 -23.63 15.24
N PRO A 361 -23.37 -24.17 16.41
CA PRO A 361 -22.42 -24.88 17.27
C PRO A 361 -21.79 -26.13 16.63
N ASP A 362 -22.41 -26.66 15.58
CA ASP A 362 -21.90 -27.82 14.84
C ASP A 362 -20.78 -27.47 13.83
N LEU A 363 -20.55 -26.19 13.55
CA LEU A 363 -19.49 -25.77 12.65
C LEU A 363 -18.16 -25.58 13.41
N PRO A 364 -17.03 -26.00 12.81
CA PRO A 364 -15.73 -25.71 13.39
C PRO A 364 -15.50 -24.19 13.45
N THR A 365 -14.85 -23.72 14.51
CA THR A 365 -14.60 -22.30 14.72
C THR A 365 -13.14 -21.97 14.46
N VAL A 366 -12.91 -20.89 13.71
CA VAL A 366 -11.62 -20.23 13.50
C VAL A 366 -11.67 -18.88 14.19
N CYS A 367 -10.69 -18.59 15.05
CA CYS A 367 -10.58 -17.33 15.80
C CYS A 367 -9.38 -16.53 15.34
N CYS A 368 -9.54 -15.22 15.14
CA CYS A 368 -8.43 -14.35 14.78
C CYS A 368 -8.73 -12.88 15.07
N THR A 369 -7.68 -12.04 14.99
CA THR A 369 -7.85 -10.60 14.91
C THR A 369 -8.13 -10.17 13.47
N VAL A 370 -8.66 -8.96 13.27
CA VAL A 370 -8.82 -8.39 11.92
C VAL A 370 -7.49 -8.24 11.17
N ASN A 371 -6.37 -8.04 11.88
CA ASN A 371 -5.02 -8.02 11.30
C ASN A 371 -4.70 -9.37 10.63
N THR A 372 -4.88 -10.45 11.38
CA THR A 372 -4.65 -11.83 10.92
C THR A 372 -5.62 -12.19 9.79
N LEU A 373 -6.91 -11.83 9.94
CA LEU A 373 -7.91 -12.03 8.90
C LEU A 373 -7.52 -11.36 7.59
N SER A 374 -7.02 -10.13 7.66
CA SER A 374 -6.58 -9.38 6.48
C SER A 374 -5.44 -10.09 5.75
N ARG A 375 -4.44 -10.58 6.51
CA ARG A 375 -3.33 -11.36 5.96
C ARG A 375 -3.79 -12.68 5.36
N LEU A 376 -4.75 -13.34 5.99
CA LEU A 376 -5.33 -14.60 5.51
C LEU A 376 -6.08 -14.39 4.19
N LEU A 377 -7.12 -13.52 4.19
CA LEU A 377 -8.00 -13.36 3.03
C LEU A 377 -7.27 -12.89 1.78
N PHE A 378 -6.25 -12.03 1.95
CA PHE A 378 -5.41 -11.58 0.83
C PHE A 378 -4.29 -12.56 0.46
N GLY A 379 -4.16 -13.70 1.14
CA GLY A 379 -3.14 -14.70 0.84
C GLY A 379 -1.70 -14.22 1.08
N VAL A 380 -1.50 -13.30 2.04
CA VAL A 380 -0.17 -12.84 2.45
C VAL A 380 0.65 -13.98 3.05
N SER A 381 -0.03 -14.84 3.83
CA SER A 381 0.59 -16.01 4.45
C SER A 381 -0.45 -17.12 4.61
N PRO A 382 -0.05 -18.41 4.52
CA PRO A 382 -0.94 -19.54 4.75
C PRO A 382 -1.54 -19.52 6.16
N ALA A 383 -2.76 -20.05 6.34
CA ALA A 383 -3.45 -20.14 7.63
C ALA A 383 -2.61 -20.89 8.67
N THR A 384 -1.96 -21.99 8.27
CA THR A 384 -1.08 -22.76 9.16
C THR A 384 0.13 -21.97 9.63
N SER A 385 0.67 -21.06 8.82
CA SER A 385 1.76 -20.15 9.20
C SER A 385 1.25 -19.02 10.10
N LEU A 386 0.06 -18.46 9.81
CA LEU A 386 -0.58 -17.44 10.64
C LEU A 386 -0.93 -17.95 12.04
N ALA A 387 -1.19 -19.26 12.18
CA ALA A 387 -1.35 -19.88 13.49
C ALA A 387 -0.08 -19.81 14.35
N ILE A 388 1.11 -19.73 13.71
CA ILE A 388 2.39 -19.60 14.41
C ILE A 388 2.71 -18.13 14.71
N THR A 389 2.46 -17.24 13.74
CA THR A 389 2.97 -15.87 13.79
C THR A 389 1.98 -14.83 14.26
N ASP A 390 0.67 -15.08 14.08
CA ASP A 390 -0.40 -14.09 14.22
C ASP A 390 -1.57 -14.54 15.12
N GLY A 391 -1.41 -15.68 15.82
CA GLY A 391 -2.42 -16.17 16.75
C GLY A 391 -3.73 -16.59 16.08
N LEU A 392 -3.69 -17.08 14.83
CA LEU A 392 -4.85 -17.71 14.20
C LEU A 392 -5.12 -19.05 14.89
N GLU A 393 -6.29 -19.23 15.44
CA GLU A 393 -6.68 -20.47 16.12
C GLU A 393 -7.79 -21.18 15.36
N GLY A 394 -7.69 -22.51 15.25
CA GLY A 394 -8.74 -23.32 14.59
C GLY A 394 -8.31 -24.78 14.43
N PRO A 395 -9.27 -25.66 14.06
CA PRO A 395 -8.96 -27.08 13.81
C PRO A 395 -7.97 -27.24 12.65
N GLY A 396 -6.94 -28.07 12.84
CA GLY A 396 -5.88 -28.29 11.84
C GLY A 396 -6.40 -28.61 10.42
N PRO A 397 -7.40 -29.49 10.24
CA PRO A 397 -7.96 -29.75 8.91
C PRO A 397 -8.59 -28.52 8.24
N VAL A 398 -9.19 -27.60 9.01
CA VAL A 398 -9.77 -26.35 8.48
C VAL A 398 -8.64 -25.42 8.03
N LEU A 399 -7.59 -25.25 8.83
CA LEU A 399 -6.44 -24.41 8.49
C LEU A 399 -5.73 -24.92 7.22
N GLN A 400 -5.55 -26.24 7.09
CA GLN A 400 -4.97 -26.86 5.89
C GLN A 400 -5.87 -26.69 4.65
N ALA A 401 -7.19 -26.74 4.81
CA ALA A 401 -8.13 -26.46 3.73
C ALA A 401 -8.03 -24.98 3.29
N LEU A 402 -7.94 -24.04 4.24
CA LEU A 402 -7.73 -22.62 3.96
C LEU A 402 -6.43 -22.38 3.17
N ASP A 403 -5.33 -23.05 3.52
CA ASP A 403 -4.05 -22.99 2.78
C ASP A 403 -4.19 -23.45 1.32
N THR A 404 -5.13 -24.37 1.08
CA THR A 404 -5.39 -24.89 -0.27
C THR A 404 -6.26 -23.95 -1.09
N ILE A 405 -7.22 -23.29 -0.45
CA ILE A 405 -8.20 -22.40 -1.09
C ILE A 405 -7.61 -21.01 -1.35
N ILE A 406 -6.93 -20.42 -0.36
CA ILE A 406 -6.43 -19.04 -0.41
C ILE A 406 -4.93 -19.07 -0.69
N ARG A 407 -4.54 -18.88 -1.96
CA ARG A 407 -3.14 -18.99 -2.41
C ARG A 407 -2.61 -17.73 -3.09
N ALA A 408 -3.43 -16.71 -3.27
CA ALA A 408 -3.00 -15.50 -3.90
C ALA A 408 -1.94 -14.79 -3.04
N ASN A 409 -0.92 -14.21 -3.68
CA ASN A 409 0.09 -13.40 -3.02
C ASN A 409 -0.10 -11.94 -3.45
N PRO A 410 -0.49 -11.03 -2.54
CA PRO A 410 -0.82 -9.67 -2.93
C PRO A 410 0.43 -8.86 -3.23
N ASN A 411 0.39 -8.11 -4.33
CA ASN A 411 1.42 -7.16 -4.68
C ASN A 411 0.78 -5.81 -5.03
N PRO A 412 0.92 -4.78 -4.19
CA PRO A 412 0.30 -3.48 -4.43
C PRO A 412 0.89 -2.72 -5.61
N GLY A 413 2.06 -3.12 -6.09
CA GLY A 413 2.78 -2.41 -7.14
C GLY A 413 3.52 -1.18 -6.60
N TRP A 414 3.67 -0.17 -7.47
CA TRP A 414 4.49 1.02 -7.21
C TRP A 414 3.66 2.25 -6.82
N ASP A 415 2.34 2.14 -6.81
CA ASP A 415 1.42 3.25 -7.10
C ASP A 415 0.66 3.76 -5.89
N PHE A 416 1.21 3.61 -4.65
CA PHE A 416 0.58 4.27 -3.51
C PHE A 416 1.53 4.55 -2.35
#